data_1bdb8d56ed007b23177f588d4a5ad42a
#
_entry.id   1bdb8d56ed007b23177f588d4a5ad42a
#
_cell.length_a   1.000
_cell.length_b   1.000
_cell.length_c   1.000
_cell.angle_alpha   90.00
_cell.angle_beta   90.00
_cell.angle_gamma   90.00
#
_symmetry.space_group_name_H-M   'P 1'
#
loop_
_entity.id
_entity.type
_entity.pdbx_description
1 polymer ?
#
loop_
_entity_poly.entity_id
_entity_poly.type
_entity_poly.pdbx_seq_one_letter_code
_entity_poly.pdbx_strand_id
1 'polypeptide(L)'
;MSGWNFADVWEVVSQQVPDAQALVHGDRRLTWAEVNRRANGVAAKLLADGAKEQDKVAQYLYNGTEYIESVFGAFKAGLAPINTNYRYLDDELVYLWDNGDVVAVVFHGSFTGRIENIRDRVPRVVTWLWVDDGAGPCPDWATPYEDAAAAGTDDDVAGPWGRSGDHLLLLYTGGTTGMPKGVMWRQDDLFRTLVGTLNPAVRDTDPDEDFSVIRAAVQAPGMVGLPACPLMHGTGLFTQLITLSAGGSSVTLQSRNLDIDELLTTVEKEGINTIAIVGDAFAKPMVRALEGNPGKYDISSLFLVSSSGVMFSEESKQALLAQHPGMMIVDAFSSSEAVGMGQSVSTAGGAAHTAKFTVGENTKVITDDGREVQPGSGETGRVAVGGWQPIGYYKDPEKSAATFITFEGKRYSVPGDYATVEADGTLTLLGRGSVCINTGGEKVYPEEVEEVLKTFETVADAVAVGVPDEKFGEAITAVVELSPGADLDEAAIIAHVKGKLAAYKAPKRVLGIDTIGRAPNGKVDYKRLKGWAAEQVG
;
A
#
# COMPACT_ATOMS: atom_id res chain seq x y z
N MET A 1 13.28 -24.98 -10.47
CA MET A 1 12.78 -23.90 -9.58
C MET A 1 11.35 -23.58 -9.99
N SER A 2 10.44 -23.37 -9.07
CA SER A 2 9.04 -23.10 -9.40
C SER A 2 8.78 -21.59 -9.42
N GLY A 3 9.05 -20.92 -10.57
CA GLY A 3 8.76 -19.52 -10.77
C GLY A 3 9.74 -18.53 -10.08
N TRP A 4 9.52 -17.24 -10.29
CA TRP A 4 10.29 -16.17 -9.69
C TRP A 4 9.97 -15.99 -8.20
N ASN A 5 10.99 -15.77 -7.36
CA ASN A 5 10.83 -15.27 -6.00
C ASN A 5 11.80 -14.13 -5.72
N PHE A 6 11.41 -13.22 -4.83
CA PHE A 6 12.20 -12.02 -4.56
C PHE A 6 13.53 -12.33 -3.86
N ALA A 7 13.59 -13.39 -3.03
CA ALA A 7 14.82 -13.71 -2.32
C ALA A 7 15.95 -14.11 -3.28
N ASP A 8 15.68 -15.04 -4.19
CA ASP A 8 16.68 -15.48 -5.18
C ASP A 8 17.11 -14.32 -6.09
N VAL A 9 16.13 -13.50 -6.54
CA VAL A 9 16.43 -12.31 -7.37
C VAL A 9 17.32 -11.33 -6.62
N TRP A 10 17.04 -11.01 -5.37
CA TRP A 10 17.81 -10.02 -4.61
C TRP A 10 19.18 -10.55 -4.18
N GLU A 11 19.33 -11.86 -4.01
CA GLU A 11 20.66 -12.48 -3.85
C GLU A 11 21.50 -12.32 -5.13
N VAL A 12 20.89 -12.56 -6.29
CA VAL A 12 21.58 -12.32 -7.58
C VAL A 12 21.95 -10.84 -7.73
N VAL A 13 21.06 -9.91 -7.38
CA VAL A 13 21.36 -8.47 -7.38
C VAL A 13 22.54 -8.18 -6.46
N SER A 14 22.56 -8.73 -5.24
CA SER A 14 23.66 -8.52 -4.28
C SER A 14 25.00 -9.07 -4.78
N GLN A 15 24.99 -10.12 -5.60
CA GLN A 15 26.17 -10.66 -6.25
C GLN A 15 26.66 -9.78 -7.42
N GLN A 16 25.74 -9.15 -8.15
CA GLN A 16 26.05 -8.31 -9.32
C GLN A 16 26.59 -6.93 -8.94
N VAL A 17 26.01 -6.33 -7.89
CA VAL A 17 26.34 -4.97 -7.43
C VAL A 17 26.57 -4.90 -5.91
N PRO A 18 27.48 -5.72 -5.34
CA PRO A 18 27.63 -5.90 -3.89
C PRO A 18 27.93 -4.61 -3.13
N ASP A 19 28.74 -3.73 -3.72
CA ASP A 19 29.21 -2.49 -3.10
C ASP A 19 28.26 -1.30 -3.36
N ALA A 20 27.24 -1.47 -4.21
CA ALA A 20 26.26 -0.43 -4.45
C ALA A 20 25.34 -0.24 -3.23
N GLN A 21 24.92 1.00 -2.98
CA GLN A 21 23.93 1.28 -1.96
C GLN A 21 22.63 0.55 -2.30
N ALA A 22 22.06 -0.12 -1.30
CA ALA A 22 20.75 -0.76 -1.40
C ALA A 22 19.71 -0.04 -0.55
N LEU A 23 20.02 0.30 0.72
CA LEU A 23 19.09 0.97 1.63
C LEU A 23 19.75 2.18 2.29
N VAL A 24 18.99 3.28 2.38
CA VAL A 24 19.41 4.51 3.05
C VAL A 24 18.28 5.04 3.94
N HIS A 25 18.60 5.35 5.19
CA HIS A 25 17.72 6.03 6.13
C HIS A 25 18.52 7.01 6.98
N GLY A 26 18.39 8.30 6.71
CA GLY A 26 19.22 9.31 7.34
C GLY A 26 20.70 9.10 7.05
N ASP A 27 21.48 8.85 8.10
CA ASP A 27 22.92 8.57 7.98
C ASP A 27 23.24 7.07 7.87
N ARG A 28 22.26 6.20 8.10
CA ARG A 28 22.41 4.76 7.94
C ARG A 28 22.41 4.42 6.45
N ARG A 29 23.48 3.80 5.99
CA ARG A 29 23.68 3.38 4.61
C ARG A 29 24.11 1.93 4.58
N LEU A 30 23.41 1.12 3.81
CA LEU A 30 23.69 -0.30 3.65
C LEU A 30 23.90 -0.62 2.18
N THR A 31 25.00 -1.30 1.89
CA THR A 31 25.26 -1.87 0.57
C THR A 31 24.40 -3.12 0.32
N TRP A 32 24.32 -3.56 -0.93
CA TRP A 32 23.64 -4.79 -1.28
C TRP A 32 24.21 -6.02 -0.55
N ALA A 33 25.54 -6.12 -0.43
CA ALA A 33 26.17 -7.20 0.33
C ALA A 33 25.79 -7.16 1.83
N GLU A 34 25.75 -5.97 2.42
CA GLU A 34 25.35 -5.80 3.83
C GLU A 34 23.87 -6.14 4.04
N VAL A 35 22.97 -5.67 3.16
CA VAL A 35 21.53 -5.99 3.24
C VAL A 35 21.32 -7.50 3.09
N ASN A 36 22.02 -8.16 2.15
CA ASN A 36 21.93 -9.61 1.99
C ASN A 36 22.34 -10.35 3.26
N ARG A 37 23.49 -9.99 3.83
CA ARG A 37 24.00 -10.58 5.06
C ARG A 37 23.07 -10.37 6.24
N ARG A 38 22.56 -9.16 6.42
CA ARG A 38 21.63 -8.82 7.51
C ARG A 38 20.30 -9.55 7.36
N ALA A 39 19.79 -9.67 6.13
CA ALA A 39 18.60 -10.47 5.86
C ALA A 39 18.81 -11.97 6.14
N ASN A 40 20.03 -12.51 5.92
CA ASN A 40 20.41 -13.87 6.33
C ASN A 40 20.28 -14.05 7.86
N GLY A 41 20.73 -13.05 8.64
CA GLY A 41 20.62 -13.08 10.10
C GLY A 41 19.16 -13.08 10.57
N VAL A 42 18.33 -12.23 9.99
CA VAL A 42 16.88 -12.20 10.28
C VAL A 42 16.21 -13.52 9.91
N ALA A 43 16.50 -14.07 8.72
CA ALA A 43 15.97 -15.35 8.28
C ALA A 43 16.38 -16.49 9.23
N ALA A 44 17.66 -16.56 9.61
CA ALA A 44 18.19 -17.57 10.53
C ALA A 44 17.50 -17.49 11.91
N LYS A 45 17.28 -16.27 12.43
CA LYS A 45 16.56 -16.06 13.70
C LYS A 45 15.12 -16.57 13.63
N LEU A 46 14.39 -16.23 12.57
CA LEU A 46 13.01 -16.67 12.38
C LEU A 46 12.91 -18.20 12.31
N LEU A 47 13.83 -18.83 11.58
CA LEU A 47 13.90 -20.31 11.48
C LEU A 47 14.30 -20.96 12.82
N ALA A 48 15.26 -20.37 13.55
CA ALA A 48 15.70 -20.87 14.85
C ALA A 48 14.59 -20.79 15.91
N ASP A 49 13.70 -19.80 15.81
CA ASP A 49 12.53 -19.65 16.67
C ASP A 49 11.37 -20.60 16.28
N GLY A 50 11.57 -21.42 15.25
CA GLY A 50 10.64 -22.48 14.87
C GLY A 50 9.59 -22.10 13.84
N ALA A 51 9.76 -20.98 13.11
CA ALA A 51 8.90 -20.63 11.99
C ALA A 51 8.90 -21.74 10.93
N LYS A 52 7.74 -21.97 10.32
CA LYS A 52 7.50 -22.99 9.31
C LYS A 52 7.20 -22.37 7.97
N GLU A 53 7.23 -23.20 6.92
CA GLU A 53 6.87 -22.75 5.56
C GLU A 53 5.58 -21.95 5.55
N GLN A 54 5.62 -20.78 4.89
CA GLN A 54 4.48 -19.86 4.74
C GLN A 54 3.91 -19.29 6.06
N ASP A 55 4.60 -19.46 7.20
CA ASP A 55 4.28 -18.71 8.41
C ASP A 55 4.43 -17.19 8.16
N LYS A 56 3.64 -16.39 8.85
CA LYS A 56 3.53 -14.96 8.56
C LYS A 56 4.38 -14.14 9.52
N VAL A 57 5.13 -13.21 8.92
CA VAL A 57 5.99 -12.24 9.63
C VAL A 57 5.41 -10.85 9.42
N ALA A 58 4.94 -10.21 10.48
CA ALA A 58 4.34 -8.89 10.43
C ALA A 58 5.39 -7.78 10.55
N GLN A 59 5.32 -6.80 9.64
CA GLN A 59 6.10 -5.57 9.68
C GLN A 59 5.26 -4.48 10.35
N TYR A 60 5.45 -4.26 11.66
CA TYR A 60 4.81 -3.19 12.43
C TYR A 60 5.80 -2.04 12.60
N LEU A 61 6.13 -1.42 11.47
CA LEU A 61 7.25 -0.50 11.31
C LEU A 61 6.82 0.78 10.57
N TYR A 62 7.47 1.89 10.90
CA TYR A 62 7.56 3.03 9.98
C TYR A 62 8.50 2.69 8.81
N ASN A 63 8.62 3.60 7.83
CA ASN A 63 9.63 3.47 6.80
C ASN A 63 11.03 3.48 7.42
N GLY A 64 11.89 2.58 6.96
CA GLY A 64 13.25 2.42 7.44
C GLY A 64 13.93 1.24 6.74
N THR A 65 15.22 1.05 7.01
CA THR A 65 15.97 -0.07 6.43
C THR A 65 15.42 -1.42 6.90
N GLU A 66 15.01 -1.49 8.16
CA GLU A 66 14.50 -2.71 8.82
C GLU A 66 13.22 -3.24 8.18
N TYR A 67 12.43 -2.35 7.55
CA TYR A 67 11.23 -2.78 6.82
C TYR A 67 11.61 -3.70 5.66
N ILE A 68 12.51 -3.26 4.80
CA ILE A 68 12.96 -4.03 3.61
C ILE A 68 13.82 -5.22 4.04
N GLU A 69 14.74 -5.04 5.00
CA GLU A 69 15.56 -6.14 5.53
C GLU A 69 14.70 -7.29 6.08
N SER A 70 13.63 -6.97 6.85
CA SER A 70 12.75 -7.98 7.42
C SER A 70 11.86 -8.66 6.37
N VAL A 71 11.43 -7.93 5.34
CA VAL A 71 10.72 -8.50 4.19
C VAL A 71 11.65 -9.47 3.44
N PHE A 72 12.90 -9.06 3.18
CA PHE A 72 13.89 -9.91 2.52
C PHE A 72 14.21 -11.15 3.37
N GLY A 73 14.42 -10.99 4.67
CA GLY A 73 14.65 -12.11 5.60
C GLY A 73 13.47 -13.11 5.62
N ALA A 74 12.23 -12.62 5.60
CA ALA A 74 11.05 -13.47 5.50
C ALA A 74 11.01 -14.25 4.17
N PHE A 75 11.28 -13.58 3.03
CA PHE A 75 11.37 -14.25 1.73
C PHE A 75 12.47 -15.31 1.69
N LYS A 76 13.68 -15.02 2.23
CA LYS A 76 14.77 -15.99 2.33
C LYS A 76 14.37 -17.25 3.09
N ALA A 77 13.69 -17.08 4.19
CA ALA A 77 13.21 -18.19 5.03
C ALA A 77 12.02 -18.94 4.43
N GLY A 78 11.45 -18.51 3.31
CA GLY A 78 10.23 -19.09 2.73
C GLY A 78 8.97 -18.77 3.54
N LEU A 79 8.97 -17.62 4.23
CA LEU A 79 7.88 -17.10 5.03
C LEU A 79 7.12 -16.01 4.26
N ALA A 80 5.93 -15.69 4.72
CA ALA A 80 5.09 -14.68 4.10
C ALA A 80 5.13 -13.36 4.89
N PRO A 81 5.72 -12.27 4.38
CA PRO A 81 5.64 -10.97 5.01
C PRO A 81 4.21 -10.43 4.96
N ILE A 82 3.80 -9.75 6.05
CA ILE A 82 2.50 -9.10 6.21
C ILE A 82 2.72 -7.64 6.65
N ASN A 83 2.14 -6.70 5.90
CA ASN A 83 2.08 -5.32 6.35
C ASN A 83 1.18 -5.15 7.58
N THR A 84 1.59 -4.32 8.52
CA THR A 84 0.77 -3.90 9.66
C THR A 84 0.66 -2.39 9.66
N ASN A 85 -0.55 -1.86 9.63
CA ASN A 85 -0.75 -0.41 9.71
C ASN A 85 -0.40 0.09 11.11
N TYR A 86 0.63 0.93 11.22
CA TYR A 86 1.12 1.47 12.50
C TYR A 86 0.12 2.42 13.19
N ARG A 87 -0.98 2.78 12.52
CA ARG A 87 -2.07 3.60 13.08
C ARG A 87 -3.18 2.78 13.73
N TYR A 88 -3.15 1.44 13.58
CA TYR A 88 -4.16 0.57 14.16
C TYR A 88 -4.13 0.61 15.68
N LEU A 89 -5.31 0.51 16.27
CA LEU A 89 -5.50 0.37 17.71
C LEU A 89 -5.42 -1.11 18.12
N ASP A 90 -5.47 -1.36 19.41
CA ASP A 90 -5.25 -2.67 20.03
C ASP A 90 -6.14 -3.78 19.40
N ASP A 91 -7.43 -3.55 19.26
CA ASP A 91 -8.36 -4.56 18.71
C ASP A 91 -8.16 -4.79 17.21
N GLU A 92 -7.78 -3.77 16.44
CA GLU A 92 -7.45 -3.88 15.02
C GLU A 92 -6.16 -4.70 14.82
N LEU A 93 -5.15 -4.50 15.67
CA LEU A 93 -3.90 -5.26 15.65
C LEU A 93 -4.13 -6.72 16.02
N VAL A 94 -4.88 -6.98 17.11
CA VAL A 94 -5.25 -8.33 17.51
C VAL A 94 -5.98 -9.06 16.39
N TYR A 95 -6.97 -8.40 15.80
CA TYR A 95 -7.68 -8.98 14.65
C TYR A 95 -6.73 -9.32 13.50
N LEU A 96 -5.88 -8.36 13.08
CA LEU A 96 -5.00 -8.56 11.94
C LEU A 96 -4.03 -9.73 12.17
N TRP A 97 -3.38 -9.77 13.34
CA TRP A 97 -2.38 -10.78 13.64
C TRP A 97 -2.98 -12.16 13.90
N ASP A 98 -4.16 -12.24 14.51
CA ASP A 98 -4.89 -13.50 14.66
C ASP A 98 -5.46 -14.00 13.33
N ASN A 99 -6.14 -13.15 12.56
CA ASN A 99 -6.63 -13.48 11.23
C ASN A 99 -5.50 -13.92 10.30
N GLY A 100 -4.35 -13.21 10.34
CA GLY A 100 -3.18 -13.47 9.52
C GLY A 100 -2.37 -14.70 9.96
N ASP A 101 -2.69 -15.36 11.08
CA ASP A 101 -1.86 -16.42 11.68
C ASP A 101 -0.39 -15.99 11.86
N VAL A 102 -0.17 -14.76 12.34
CA VAL A 102 1.15 -14.19 12.51
C VAL A 102 1.91 -14.94 13.61
N VAL A 103 3.14 -15.35 13.31
CA VAL A 103 4.04 -16.04 14.27
C VAL A 103 5.20 -15.16 14.71
N ALA A 104 5.55 -14.14 13.93
CA ALA A 104 6.63 -13.22 14.24
C ALA A 104 6.21 -11.78 13.91
N VAL A 105 6.64 -10.83 14.76
CA VAL A 105 6.42 -9.40 14.56
C VAL A 105 7.74 -8.67 14.67
N VAL A 106 8.06 -7.87 13.63
CA VAL A 106 9.15 -6.89 13.66
C VAL A 106 8.53 -5.53 13.94
N PHE A 107 8.97 -4.84 14.99
CA PHE A 107 8.30 -3.62 15.45
C PHE A 107 9.27 -2.56 15.97
N HIS A 108 8.93 -1.29 15.76
CA HIS A 108 9.65 -0.18 16.38
C HIS A 108 9.37 -0.07 17.87
N GLY A 109 10.37 0.33 18.65
CA GLY A 109 10.29 0.49 20.09
C GLY A 109 9.16 1.41 20.57
N SER A 110 8.81 2.42 19.76
CA SER A 110 7.66 3.30 20.02
C SER A 110 6.31 2.56 20.11
N PHE A 111 6.22 1.34 19.64
CA PHE A 111 5.02 0.50 19.74
C PHE A 111 5.04 -0.49 20.91
N THR A 112 6.12 -0.53 21.71
CA THR A 112 6.28 -1.47 22.83
C THR A 112 5.07 -1.46 23.75
N GLY A 113 4.66 -0.28 24.25
CA GLY A 113 3.55 -0.20 25.20
C GLY A 113 2.21 -0.69 24.62
N ARG A 114 1.98 -0.49 23.30
CA ARG A 114 0.80 -1.04 22.64
C ARG A 114 0.85 -2.56 22.54
N ILE A 115 2.01 -3.11 22.21
CA ILE A 115 2.20 -4.56 22.12
C ILE A 115 2.04 -5.19 23.50
N GLU A 116 2.54 -4.60 24.57
CA GLU A 116 2.36 -5.06 25.95
C GLU A 116 0.88 -5.21 26.31
N ASN A 117 0.01 -4.31 25.83
CA ASN A 117 -1.43 -4.41 26.08
C ASN A 117 -2.10 -5.60 25.40
N ILE A 118 -1.54 -6.09 24.28
CA ILE A 118 -2.23 -7.04 23.40
C ILE A 118 -1.52 -8.36 23.22
N ARG A 119 -0.23 -8.51 23.57
CA ARG A 119 0.56 -9.71 23.24
C ARG A 119 -0.03 -11.00 23.80
N ASP A 120 -0.68 -10.96 24.97
CA ASP A 120 -1.34 -12.13 25.55
C ASP A 120 -2.62 -12.54 24.79
N ARG A 121 -3.14 -11.65 23.94
CA ARG A 121 -4.31 -11.88 23.07
C ARG A 121 -3.92 -12.46 21.71
N VAL A 122 -2.62 -12.51 21.39
CA VAL A 122 -2.07 -13.05 20.14
C VAL A 122 -1.03 -14.15 20.42
N PRO A 123 -1.41 -15.23 21.10
CA PRO A 123 -0.47 -16.24 21.64
C PRO A 123 0.27 -17.02 20.54
N ARG A 124 -0.13 -16.89 19.28
CA ARG A 124 0.55 -17.49 18.14
C ARG A 124 1.86 -16.78 17.81
N VAL A 125 1.99 -15.49 18.16
CA VAL A 125 3.22 -14.73 17.96
C VAL A 125 4.25 -15.16 19.00
N VAL A 126 5.27 -15.87 18.55
CA VAL A 126 6.34 -16.40 19.39
C VAL A 126 7.66 -15.63 19.24
N THR A 127 7.84 -14.94 18.11
CA THR A 127 9.04 -14.13 17.84
C THR A 127 8.68 -12.66 17.80
N TRP A 128 9.37 -11.88 18.63
CA TRP A 128 9.23 -10.43 18.70
C TRP A 128 10.60 -9.80 18.45
N LEU A 129 10.77 -9.11 17.32
CA LEU A 129 12.00 -8.42 16.95
C LEU A 129 11.81 -6.91 17.12
N TRP A 130 12.45 -6.39 18.16
CA TRP A 130 12.35 -4.98 18.55
C TRP A 130 13.40 -4.14 17.83
N VAL A 131 12.97 -3.11 17.11
CA VAL A 131 13.81 -2.14 16.43
C VAL A 131 13.97 -0.91 17.30
N ASP A 132 15.20 -0.55 17.59
CA ASP A 132 15.53 0.68 18.35
C ASP A 132 15.21 1.92 17.52
N ASP A 133 14.27 2.73 17.99
CA ASP A 133 13.91 4.03 17.43
C ASP A 133 14.03 5.16 18.47
N GLY A 134 14.77 4.92 19.53
CA GLY A 134 15.02 5.87 20.61
C GLY A 134 13.87 6.03 21.61
N ALA A 135 12.79 5.26 21.48
CA ALA A 135 11.60 5.41 22.34
C ALA A 135 11.75 4.72 23.71
N GLY A 136 12.78 3.92 23.93
CA GLY A 136 13.03 3.23 25.19
C GLY A 136 13.87 1.97 25.01
N PRO A 137 14.11 1.20 26.09
CA PRO A 137 14.89 -0.04 26.02
C PRO A 137 14.10 -1.18 25.38
N CYS A 138 14.83 -2.15 24.82
CA CYS A 138 14.24 -3.43 24.40
C CYS A 138 13.60 -4.13 25.62
N PRO A 139 12.33 -4.55 25.55
CA PRO A 139 11.70 -5.27 26.63
C PRO A 139 12.23 -6.70 26.72
N ASP A 140 12.23 -7.29 27.93
CA ASP A 140 12.77 -8.63 28.19
C ASP A 140 12.10 -9.76 27.38
N TRP A 141 10.88 -9.53 26.87
CA TRP A 141 10.12 -10.50 26.07
C TRP A 141 10.41 -10.41 24.56
N ALA A 142 11.24 -9.45 24.11
CA ALA A 142 11.61 -9.27 22.71
C ALA A 142 13.13 -9.45 22.52
N THR A 143 13.53 -9.72 21.29
CA THR A 143 14.94 -9.75 20.89
C THR A 143 15.26 -8.45 20.15
N PRO A 144 16.37 -7.77 20.44
CA PRO A 144 16.81 -6.64 19.63
C PRO A 144 16.98 -7.08 18.17
N TYR A 145 16.36 -6.34 17.26
CA TYR A 145 16.44 -6.63 15.82
C TYR A 145 17.89 -6.65 15.31
N GLU A 146 18.70 -5.72 15.83
CA GLU A 146 20.10 -5.59 15.44
C GLU A 146 20.93 -6.83 15.81
N ASP A 147 20.62 -7.49 16.94
CA ASP A 147 21.31 -8.73 17.34
C ASP A 147 21.06 -9.85 16.32
N ALA A 148 19.82 -9.95 15.82
CA ALA A 148 19.48 -10.92 14.78
C ALA A 148 20.12 -10.56 13.43
N ALA A 149 19.99 -9.31 13.00
CA ALA A 149 20.48 -8.85 11.71
C ALA A 149 22.03 -8.89 11.63
N ALA A 150 22.73 -8.43 12.68
CA ALA A 150 24.19 -8.42 12.72
C ALA A 150 24.81 -9.82 12.83
N ALA A 151 24.06 -10.82 13.28
CA ALA A 151 24.51 -12.21 13.34
C ALA A 151 24.56 -12.90 11.96
N GLY A 152 24.05 -12.26 10.92
CA GLY A 152 24.04 -12.81 9.55
C GLY A 152 25.45 -12.97 8.98
N THR A 153 25.62 -14.02 8.17
CA THR A 153 26.84 -14.34 7.43
C THR A 153 26.62 -14.18 5.93
N ASP A 154 27.68 -14.37 5.15
CA ASP A 154 27.60 -14.35 3.68
C ASP A 154 26.98 -15.65 3.11
N ASP A 155 26.78 -16.68 3.94
CA ASP A 155 26.12 -17.91 3.54
C ASP A 155 24.61 -17.68 3.39
N ASP A 156 24.08 -18.08 2.25
CA ASP A 156 22.66 -17.93 1.96
C ASP A 156 21.81 -18.81 2.90
N VAL A 157 20.75 -18.22 3.43
CA VAL A 157 19.82 -18.87 4.35
C VAL A 157 18.52 -19.21 3.63
N ALA A 158 18.10 -20.47 3.75
CA ALA A 158 16.78 -20.93 3.31
C ALA A 158 16.17 -21.87 4.34
N GLY A 159 14.84 -21.94 4.40
CA GLY A 159 14.16 -22.97 5.17
C GLY A 159 14.39 -24.37 4.57
N PRO A 160 14.17 -25.44 5.34
CA PRO A 160 14.39 -26.82 4.86
C PRO A 160 13.44 -27.24 3.72
N TRP A 161 12.41 -26.46 3.45
CA TRP A 161 11.45 -26.60 2.35
C TRP A 161 11.92 -25.94 1.05
N GLY A 162 13.02 -25.17 1.08
CA GLY A 162 13.51 -24.40 -0.05
C GLY A 162 12.74 -23.11 -0.28
N ARG A 163 12.93 -22.54 -1.46
CA ARG A 163 12.22 -21.32 -1.92
C ARG A 163 11.39 -21.61 -3.16
N SER A 164 10.28 -20.90 -3.31
CA SER A 164 9.32 -21.12 -4.40
C SER A 164 8.65 -19.81 -4.82
N GLY A 165 8.36 -19.66 -6.10
CA GLY A 165 7.47 -18.61 -6.62
C GLY A 165 6.03 -18.71 -6.09
N ASP A 166 5.64 -19.86 -5.53
CA ASP A 166 4.35 -20.07 -4.87
C ASP A 166 4.29 -19.48 -3.45
N HIS A 167 5.43 -19.14 -2.86
CA HIS A 167 5.44 -18.48 -1.56
C HIS A 167 4.76 -17.11 -1.64
N LEU A 168 4.09 -16.74 -0.55
CA LEU A 168 3.18 -15.61 -0.55
C LEU A 168 3.82 -14.33 0.01
N LEU A 169 3.30 -13.22 -0.47
CA LEU A 169 3.25 -11.94 0.21
C LEU A 169 1.79 -11.65 0.50
N LEU A 170 1.44 -11.29 1.74
CA LEU A 170 0.11 -10.86 2.10
C LEU A 170 0.07 -9.34 2.26
N LEU A 171 -0.81 -8.69 1.52
CA LEU A 171 -1.07 -7.27 1.68
C LEU A 171 -2.44 -7.05 2.30
N TYR A 172 -2.46 -6.71 3.61
CA TYR A 172 -3.69 -6.37 4.29
C TYR A 172 -4.15 -4.97 3.91
N THR A 173 -5.40 -4.89 3.46
CA THR A 173 -6.04 -3.63 3.07
C THR A 173 -7.36 -3.50 3.80
N GLY A 174 -7.79 -2.26 4.07
CA GLY A 174 -9.13 -2.02 4.58
C GLY A 174 -10.17 -2.59 3.60
N GLY A 175 -11.03 -3.47 4.05
CA GLY A 175 -12.10 -4.07 3.24
C GLY A 175 -13.39 -3.25 3.27
N THR A 176 -14.28 -3.47 2.30
CA THR A 176 -15.63 -2.85 2.27
C THR A 176 -16.54 -3.34 3.41
N THR A 177 -16.12 -4.38 4.15
CA THR A 177 -16.84 -4.98 5.29
C THR A 177 -16.25 -4.60 6.65
N GLY A 178 -15.48 -3.52 6.72
CA GLY A 178 -14.98 -2.96 7.97
C GLY A 178 -13.61 -3.49 8.42
N MET A 179 -13.37 -4.80 8.41
CA MET A 179 -12.10 -5.34 8.89
C MET A 179 -11.11 -5.57 7.73
N PRO A 180 -9.78 -5.31 7.97
CA PRO A 180 -8.77 -5.50 6.94
C PRO A 180 -8.73 -6.94 6.42
N LYS A 181 -8.49 -7.11 5.11
CA LYS A 181 -8.38 -8.41 4.44
C LYS A 181 -7.00 -8.59 3.81
N GLY A 182 -6.42 -9.75 4.00
CA GLY A 182 -5.11 -10.10 3.45
C GLY A 182 -5.20 -10.55 2.00
N VAL A 183 -4.80 -9.71 1.07
CA VAL A 183 -4.67 -10.07 -0.34
C VAL A 183 -3.44 -10.95 -0.51
N MET A 184 -3.63 -12.16 -1.03
CA MET A 184 -2.57 -13.17 -1.18
C MET A 184 -1.94 -13.09 -2.57
N TRP A 185 -0.72 -12.60 -2.65
CA TRP A 185 0.09 -12.64 -3.86
C TRP A 185 1.09 -13.78 -3.81
N ARG A 186 1.10 -14.67 -4.83
CA ARG A 186 2.26 -15.52 -5.08
C ARG A 186 3.42 -14.62 -5.52
N GLN A 187 4.62 -14.92 -5.07
CA GLN A 187 5.79 -14.10 -5.42
C GLN A 187 6.03 -14.10 -6.94
N ASP A 188 5.85 -15.23 -7.63
CA ASP A 188 5.97 -15.32 -9.08
C ASP A 188 4.99 -14.39 -9.81
N ASP A 189 3.69 -14.45 -9.44
CA ASP A 189 2.66 -13.62 -10.07
C ASP A 189 2.92 -12.12 -9.82
N LEU A 190 3.29 -11.76 -8.59
CA LEU A 190 3.61 -10.39 -8.23
C LEU A 190 4.87 -9.89 -8.95
N PHE A 191 5.93 -10.71 -8.99
CA PHE A 191 7.18 -10.36 -9.64
C PHE A 191 6.98 -10.11 -11.14
N ARG A 192 6.28 -11.00 -11.84
CA ARG A 192 5.94 -10.82 -13.26
C ARG A 192 5.09 -9.57 -13.49
N THR A 193 4.14 -9.30 -12.60
CA THR A 193 3.28 -8.11 -12.71
C THR A 193 4.07 -6.83 -12.52
N LEU A 194 4.96 -6.77 -11.52
CA LEU A 194 5.72 -5.56 -11.19
C LEU A 194 6.92 -5.35 -12.11
N VAL A 195 7.77 -6.35 -12.24
CA VAL A 195 9.06 -6.24 -12.95
C VAL A 195 8.90 -6.52 -14.44
N GLY A 196 7.96 -7.37 -14.82
CA GLY A 196 7.70 -7.72 -16.21
C GLY A 196 7.23 -6.57 -17.09
N THR A 197 6.73 -5.48 -16.51
CA THR A 197 6.41 -4.25 -17.26
C THR A 197 7.67 -3.52 -17.73
N LEU A 198 8.76 -3.62 -16.97
CA LEU A 198 10.05 -3.00 -17.29
C LEU A 198 10.99 -3.96 -18.03
N ASN A 199 10.85 -5.25 -17.78
CA ASN A 199 11.64 -6.30 -18.40
C ASN A 199 10.72 -7.40 -18.95
N PRO A 200 10.36 -7.36 -20.24
CA PRO A 200 9.49 -8.36 -20.87
C PRO A 200 10.02 -9.81 -20.76
N ALA A 201 11.36 -10.00 -20.69
CA ALA A 201 11.92 -11.34 -20.53
C ALA A 201 11.54 -11.96 -19.17
N VAL A 202 11.45 -11.17 -18.10
CA VAL A 202 10.93 -11.62 -16.80
C VAL A 202 9.47 -12.05 -16.90
N ARG A 203 8.68 -11.31 -17.68
CA ARG A 203 7.27 -11.60 -17.88
C ARG A 203 7.06 -12.94 -18.63
N ASP A 204 7.85 -13.16 -19.65
CA ASP A 204 7.59 -14.18 -20.67
C ASP A 204 8.38 -15.49 -20.44
N THR A 205 9.31 -15.53 -19.47
CA THR A 205 10.14 -16.71 -19.16
C THR A 205 10.11 -17.09 -17.69
N ASP A 206 10.42 -18.35 -17.40
CA ASP A 206 10.71 -18.82 -16.05
C ASP A 206 12.19 -18.58 -15.73
N PRO A 207 12.57 -18.47 -14.43
CA PRO A 207 13.97 -18.37 -14.05
C PRO A 207 14.72 -19.65 -14.40
N ASP A 208 15.90 -19.49 -15.00
CA ASP A 208 16.88 -20.57 -15.14
C ASP A 208 17.73 -20.72 -13.87
N GLU A 209 18.58 -21.73 -13.81
CA GLU A 209 19.43 -22.01 -12.65
C GLU A 209 20.39 -20.85 -12.31
N ASP A 210 20.80 -20.08 -13.31
CA ASP A 210 21.75 -18.97 -13.19
C ASP A 210 21.08 -17.59 -13.07
N PHE A 211 19.74 -17.53 -13.14
CA PHE A 211 19.02 -16.25 -13.20
C PHE A 211 19.53 -15.33 -14.31
N SER A 212 19.85 -15.87 -15.46
CA SER A 212 20.51 -15.18 -16.58
C SER A 212 19.81 -13.89 -16.99
N VAL A 213 18.47 -13.85 -16.96
CA VAL A 213 17.68 -12.65 -17.26
C VAL A 213 17.96 -11.51 -16.28
N ILE A 214 18.06 -11.81 -15.00
CA ILE A 214 18.35 -10.81 -13.95
C ILE A 214 19.80 -10.37 -14.05
N ARG A 215 20.76 -11.32 -14.20
CA ARG A 215 22.18 -10.99 -14.38
C ARG A 215 22.43 -10.13 -15.61
N ALA A 216 21.70 -10.36 -16.69
CA ALA A 216 21.79 -9.52 -17.89
C ALA A 216 21.19 -8.11 -17.69
N ALA A 217 20.15 -7.99 -16.88
CA ALA A 217 19.48 -6.71 -16.59
C ALA A 217 20.27 -5.85 -15.57
N VAL A 218 20.93 -6.47 -14.59
CA VAL A 218 21.62 -5.78 -13.49
C VAL A 218 23.15 -5.83 -13.71
N GLN A 219 23.66 -4.96 -14.58
CA GLN A 219 25.10 -4.85 -14.88
C GLN A 219 25.79 -3.69 -14.13
N ALA A 220 25.02 -2.80 -13.53
CA ALA A 220 25.44 -1.63 -12.78
C ALA A 220 24.36 -1.27 -11.75
N PRO A 221 24.68 -0.40 -10.77
CA PRO A 221 23.67 0.12 -9.85
C PRO A 221 22.48 0.73 -10.58
N GLY A 222 21.26 0.37 -10.16
CA GLY A 222 20.02 0.89 -10.70
C GLY A 222 19.65 2.27 -10.16
N MET A 223 18.37 2.64 -10.33
CA MET A 223 17.85 3.94 -9.91
C MET A 223 17.78 4.06 -8.39
N VAL A 224 17.88 5.29 -7.90
CA VAL A 224 17.66 5.65 -6.50
C VAL A 224 16.19 6.01 -6.32
N GLY A 225 15.48 5.18 -5.56
CA GLY A 225 14.04 5.34 -5.33
C GLY A 225 13.71 5.86 -3.93
N LEU A 226 12.72 6.75 -3.83
CA LEU A 226 12.20 7.27 -2.57
C LEU A 226 10.70 6.98 -2.46
N PRO A 227 10.26 6.07 -1.56
CA PRO A 227 8.87 5.94 -1.22
C PRO A 227 8.49 7.07 -0.25
N ALA A 228 7.94 8.19 -0.78
CA ALA A 228 7.45 9.27 0.06
C ALA A 228 6.20 8.86 0.86
N CYS A 229 5.51 7.80 0.42
CA CYS A 229 4.39 7.18 1.11
C CYS A 229 4.83 5.96 1.94
N PRO A 230 4.00 5.50 2.91
CA PRO A 230 4.36 4.37 3.76
C PRO A 230 4.58 3.06 3.00
N LEU A 231 5.65 2.32 3.37
CA LEU A 231 5.94 0.97 2.89
C LEU A 231 4.88 -0.07 3.29
N MET A 232 4.07 0.22 4.32
CA MET A 232 2.96 -0.64 4.70
C MET A 232 1.80 -0.64 3.67
N HIS A 233 1.85 0.23 2.66
CA HIS A 233 0.87 0.29 1.57
C HIS A 233 1.47 -0.18 0.24
N GLY A 234 0.62 -0.75 -0.63
CA GLY A 234 1.05 -1.27 -1.92
C GLY A 234 1.84 -0.27 -2.75
N THR A 235 1.43 1.01 -2.80
CA THR A 235 2.14 2.05 -3.56
C THR A 235 3.60 2.18 -3.10
N GLY A 236 3.85 2.28 -1.79
CA GLY A 236 5.22 2.36 -1.26
C GLY A 236 5.99 1.06 -1.47
N LEU A 237 5.42 -0.08 -1.06
CA LEU A 237 6.14 -1.36 -1.11
C LEU A 237 6.42 -1.80 -2.55
N PHE A 238 5.42 -1.80 -3.43
CA PHE A 238 5.57 -2.34 -4.78
C PHE A 238 6.55 -1.53 -5.63
N THR A 239 6.58 -0.20 -5.47
CA THR A 239 7.60 0.62 -6.16
C THR A 239 9.00 0.28 -5.68
N GLN A 240 9.19 -0.04 -4.38
CA GLN A 240 10.50 -0.45 -3.88
C GLN A 240 10.85 -1.88 -4.29
N LEU A 241 9.89 -2.81 -4.36
CA LEU A 241 10.12 -4.14 -4.93
C LEU A 241 10.64 -4.04 -6.38
N ILE A 242 10.06 -3.15 -7.19
CA ILE A 242 10.53 -2.88 -8.57
C ILE A 242 11.95 -2.33 -8.56
N THR A 243 12.18 -1.25 -7.80
CA THR A 243 13.48 -0.53 -7.75
C THR A 243 14.61 -1.45 -7.32
N LEU A 244 14.40 -2.21 -6.24
CA LEU A 244 15.40 -3.13 -5.70
C LEU A 244 15.65 -4.31 -6.63
N SER A 245 14.62 -4.87 -7.27
CA SER A 245 14.79 -5.97 -8.22
C SER A 245 15.53 -5.58 -9.51
N ALA A 246 15.65 -4.27 -9.77
CA ALA A 246 16.46 -3.71 -10.87
C ALA A 246 17.87 -3.27 -10.40
N GLY A 247 18.32 -3.68 -9.23
CA GLY A 247 19.64 -3.31 -8.69
C GLY A 247 19.71 -1.88 -8.15
N GLY A 248 18.58 -1.23 -7.95
CA GLY A 248 18.49 0.12 -7.41
C GLY A 248 18.60 0.18 -5.89
N SER A 249 18.40 1.38 -5.35
CA SER A 249 18.41 1.63 -3.91
C SER A 249 17.11 2.25 -3.42
N SER A 250 16.73 1.97 -2.17
CA SER A 250 15.58 2.55 -1.49
C SER A 250 16.05 3.55 -0.43
N VAL A 251 15.67 4.81 -0.59
CA VAL A 251 15.94 5.89 0.36
C VAL A 251 14.66 6.22 1.10
N THR A 252 14.68 6.20 2.43
CA THR A 252 13.50 6.50 3.26
C THR A 252 13.73 7.75 4.09
N LEU A 253 12.66 8.53 4.25
CA LEU A 253 12.66 9.73 5.10
C LEU A 253 12.69 9.36 6.58
N GLN A 254 13.30 10.20 7.41
CA GLN A 254 13.37 10.00 8.87
C GLN A 254 12.09 10.47 9.57
N SER A 255 11.45 11.51 9.02
CA SER A 255 10.19 12.02 9.54
C SER A 255 9.06 11.00 9.43
N ARG A 256 8.35 10.79 10.54
CA ARG A 256 7.17 9.89 10.60
C ARG A 256 5.92 10.47 9.95
N ASN A 257 5.94 11.77 9.68
CA ASN A 257 4.91 12.50 8.94
C ASN A 257 5.52 13.08 7.67
N LEU A 258 4.69 13.39 6.69
CA LEU A 258 5.15 14.04 5.47
C LEU A 258 5.75 15.41 5.79
N ASP A 259 7.06 15.50 5.64
CA ASP A 259 7.84 16.74 5.71
C ASP A 259 8.38 17.04 4.32
N ILE A 260 7.89 18.12 3.72
CA ILE A 260 8.23 18.48 2.34
C ILE A 260 9.63 19.04 2.22
N ASP A 261 10.13 19.73 3.26
CA ASP A 261 11.50 20.24 3.28
C ASP A 261 12.50 19.08 3.32
N GLU A 262 12.28 18.11 4.20
CA GLU A 262 13.07 16.88 4.25
C GLU A 262 13.00 16.12 2.92
N LEU A 263 11.80 15.97 2.35
CA LEU A 263 11.60 15.24 1.09
C LEU A 263 12.43 15.86 -0.04
N LEU A 264 12.28 17.17 -0.26
CA LEU A 264 12.95 17.87 -1.36
C LEU A 264 14.48 17.97 -1.15
N THR A 265 14.92 18.18 0.08
CA THR A 265 16.35 18.15 0.42
C THR A 265 16.96 16.76 0.29
N THR A 266 16.18 15.70 0.55
CA THR A 266 16.60 14.31 0.33
C THR A 266 16.71 14.01 -1.17
N VAL A 267 15.80 14.54 -2.00
CA VAL A 267 15.92 14.39 -3.48
C VAL A 267 17.26 14.92 -3.96
N GLU A 268 17.66 16.11 -3.52
CA GLU A 268 18.95 16.72 -3.88
C GLU A 268 20.12 15.93 -3.28
N LYS A 269 20.11 15.68 -1.97
CA LYS A 269 21.22 15.06 -1.23
C LYS A 269 21.56 13.67 -1.73
N GLU A 270 20.55 12.86 -1.99
CA GLU A 270 20.71 11.45 -2.36
C GLU A 270 20.61 11.21 -3.87
N GLY A 271 20.38 12.25 -4.67
CA GLY A 271 20.25 12.14 -6.12
C GLY A 271 19.08 11.24 -6.54
N ILE A 272 17.92 11.43 -5.90
CA ILE A 272 16.74 10.58 -6.13
C ILE A 272 16.30 10.65 -7.59
N ASN A 273 16.18 9.49 -8.24
CA ASN A 273 15.71 9.40 -9.62
C ASN A 273 14.21 9.12 -9.70
N THR A 274 13.67 8.35 -8.75
CA THR A 274 12.26 7.97 -8.75
C THR A 274 11.63 8.23 -7.38
N ILE A 275 10.43 8.81 -7.39
CA ILE A 275 9.67 9.06 -6.17
C ILE A 275 8.27 8.45 -6.28
N ALA A 276 7.84 7.75 -5.24
CA ALA A 276 6.47 7.25 -5.13
C ALA A 276 5.65 8.14 -4.20
N ILE A 277 4.58 8.73 -4.73
CA ILE A 277 3.66 9.61 -4.01
C ILE A 277 2.22 9.08 -4.04
N VAL A 278 1.32 9.77 -3.37
CA VAL A 278 -0.11 9.45 -3.36
C VAL A 278 -0.90 10.72 -3.76
N GLY A 279 -1.02 10.94 -5.05
CA GLY A 279 -1.79 12.00 -5.69
C GLY A 279 -1.54 13.41 -5.17
N ASP A 280 -2.59 14.22 -5.21
CA ASP A 280 -2.56 15.63 -4.82
C ASP A 280 -2.18 15.88 -3.37
N ALA A 281 -2.39 14.90 -2.47
CA ALA A 281 -2.00 15.00 -1.07
C ALA A 281 -0.49 15.25 -0.88
N PHE A 282 0.33 14.76 -1.81
CA PHE A 282 1.78 14.96 -1.86
C PHE A 282 2.17 16.03 -2.87
N ALA A 283 1.59 15.97 -4.07
CA ALA A 283 1.97 16.84 -5.17
C ALA A 283 1.73 18.32 -4.87
N LYS A 284 0.57 18.68 -4.33
CA LYS A 284 0.26 20.09 -4.00
C LYS A 284 1.21 20.72 -2.98
N PRO A 285 1.55 20.05 -1.85
CA PRO A 285 2.57 20.55 -0.94
C PRO A 285 3.96 20.67 -1.59
N MET A 286 4.36 19.71 -2.45
CA MET A 286 5.63 19.80 -3.20
C MET A 286 5.66 21.02 -4.13
N VAL A 287 4.61 21.21 -4.93
CA VAL A 287 4.47 22.39 -5.82
C VAL A 287 4.57 23.68 -5.02
N ARG A 288 3.80 23.81 -3.94
CA ARG A 288 3.82 25.01 -3.08
C ARG A 288 5.22 25.32 -2.53
N ALA A 289 5.96 24.27 -2.12
CA ALA A 289 7.31 24.44 -1.59
C ALA A 289 8.30 24.88 -2.69
N LEU A 290 8.21 24.31 -3.88
CA LEU A 290 9.05 24.64 -5.01
C LEU A 290 8.77 26.08 -5.53
N GLU A 291 7.51 26.44 -5.72
CA GLU A 291 7.09 27.78 -6.15
C GLU A 291 7.39 28.86 -5.11
N GLY A 292 7.16 28.53 -3.84
CA GLY A 292 7.40 29.46 -2.73
C GLY A 292 8.87 29.71 -2.41
N ASN A 293 9.79 28.83 -2.89
CA ASN A 293 11.23 28.92 -2.64
C ASN A 293 12.05 28.63 -3.91
N PRO A 294 11.97 29.48 -4.93
CA PRO A 294 12.67 29.26 -6.19
C PRO A 294 14.18 29.10 -5.99
N GLY A 295 14.75 27.99 -6.49
CA GLY A 295 16.18 27.70 -6.40
C GLY A 295 16.65 27.20 -5.03
N LYS A 296 15.78 26.95 -4.07
CA LYS A 296 16.14 26.35 -2.78
C LYS A 296 16.48 24.86 -2.90
N TYR A 297 15.77 24.13 -3.76
CA TYR A 297 15.87 22.68 -3.91
C TYR A 297 16.31 22.32 -5.32
N ASP A 298 17.31 21.48 -5.47
CA ASP A 298 17.68 20.88 -6.76
C ASP A 298 16.98 19.53 -6.94
N ILE A 299 15.98 19.51 -7.81
CA ILE A 299 15.25 18.28 -8.18
C ILE A 299 15.64 17.76 -9.57
N SER A 300 16.78 18.21 -10.13
CA SER A 300 17.21 17.86 -11.49
C SER A 300 17.53 16.37 -11.67
N SER A 301 17.82 15.64 -10.60
CA SER A 301 18.02 14.19 -10.60
C SER A 301 16.70 13.40 -10.77
N LEU A 302 15.54 14.03 -10.51
CA LEU A 302 14.25 13.37 -10.48
C LEU A 302 13.75 13.09 -11.90
N PHE A 303 13.79 11.82 -12.29
CA PHE A 303 13.36 11.36 -13.61
C PHE A 303 11.88 10.95 -13.62
N LEU A 304 11.41 10.28 -12.55
CA LEU A 304 10.07 9.69 -12.50
C LEU A 304 9.36 10.03 -11.18
N VAL A 305 8.14 10.58 -11.31
CA VAL A 305 7.16 10.62 -10.21
C VAL A 305 6.09 9.58 -10.50
N SER A 306 6.02 8.53 -9.68
CA SER A 306 4.94 7.55 -9.73
C SER A 306 3.90 7.86 -8.67
N SER A 307 2.62 7.76 -9.02
CA SER A 307 1.50 7.98 -8.10
C SER A 307 0.46 6.88 -8.24
N SER A 308 -0.17 6.51 -7.15
CA SER A 308 -1.33 5.61 -7.13
C SER A 308 -2.15 5.81 -5.87
N GLY A 309 -3.41 5.36 -5.89
CA GLY A 309 -4.26 5.23 -4.70
C GLY A 309 -5.26 6.36 -4.49
N VAL A 310 -4.96 7.60 -4.89
CA VAL A 310 -5.90 8.73 -4.88
C VAL A 310 -5.75 9.54 -6.16
N MET A 311 -6.69 10.46 -6.37
CA MET A 311 -6.70 11.35 -7.53
C MET A 311 -5.41 12.19 -7.61
N PHE A 312 -4.83 12.24 -8.80
CA PHE A 312 -3.73 13.12 -9.16
C PHE A 312 -4.22 14.05 -10.27
N SER A 313 -4.49 15.30 -9.91
CA SER A 313 -5.12 16.27 -10.81
C SER A 313 -4.18 16.69 -11.95
N GLU A 314 -4.78 17.04 -13.08
CA GLU A 314 -4.06 17.61 -14.23
C GLU A 314 -3.28 18.86 -13.84
N GLU A 315 -3.89 19.75 -13.03
CA GLU A 315 -3.26 20.97 -12.52
C GLU A 315 -1.96 20.66 -11.76
N SER A 316 -2.00 19.71 -10.81
CA SER A 316 -0.83 19.33 -10.03
C SER A 316 0.25 18.66 -10.87
N LYS A 317 -0.13 17.83 -11.85
CA LYS A 317 0.81 17.22 -12.81
C LYS A 317 1.54 18.28 -13.63
N GLN A 318 0.79 19.23 -14.19
CA GLN A 318 1.36 20.32 -14.99
C GLN A 318 2.26 21.25 -14.16
N ALA A 319 1.84 21.59 -12.94
CA ALA A 319 2.63 22.41 -12.04
C ALA A 319 3.97 21.75 -11.65
N LEU A 320 3.99 20.44 -11.36
CA LEU A 320 5.24 19.71 -11.11
C LEU A 320 6.13 19.66 -12.36
N LEU A 321 5.58 19.37 -13.53
CA LEU A 321 6.32 19.33 -14.80
C LEU A 321 6.88 20.71 -15.18
N ALA A 322 6.23 21.80 -14.77
CA ALA A 322 6.76 23.16 -14.95
C ALA A 322 8.02 23.41 -14.09
N GLN A 323 8.12 22.79 -12.90
CA GLN A 323 9.31 22.89 -12.05
C GLN A 323 10.51 22.11 -12.61
N HIS A 324 10.26 20.96 -13.25
CA HIS A 324 11.30 20.13 -13.86
C HIS A 324 10.79 19.46 -15.14
N PRO A 325 10.97 20.11 -16.34
CA PRO A 325 10.47 19.59 -17.61
C PRO A 325 11.07 18.25 -18.08
N GLY A 326 12.24 17.84 -17.53
CA GLY A 326 12.88 16.56 -17.81
C GLY A 326 12.21 15.35 -17.11
N MET A 327 11.29 15.61 -16.20
CA MET A 327 10.60 14.59 -15.41
C MET A 327 9.43 13.97 -16.18
N MET A 328 9.14 12.71 -15.88
CA MET A 328 7.94 12.00 -16.30
C MET A 328 7.06 11.71 -15.08
N ILE A 329 5.76 11.84 -15.25
CA ILE A 329 4.78 11.48 -14.21
C ILE A 329 3.98 10.28 -14.71
N VAL A 330 3.98 9.21 -13.92
CA VAL A 330 3.16 8.02 -14.14
C VAL A 330 2.11 7.94 -13.02
N ASP A 331 0.86 8.13 -13.40
CA ASP A 331 -0.29 7.94 -12.52
C ASP A 331 -0.87 6.55 -12.77
N ALA A 332 -0.65 5.64 -11.82
CA ALA A 332 -1.02 4.24 -11.92
C ALA A 332 -2.37 4.00 -11.26
N PHE A 333 -3.35 3.62 -12.04
CA PHE A 333 -4.61 3.11 -11.56
C PHE A 333 -4.44 1.65 -11.16
N SER A 334 -4.41 1.39 -9.86
CA SER A 334 -4.14 0.07 -9.28
C SER A 334 -4.84 -0.09 -7.94
N SER A 335 -5.05 -1.33 -7.54
CA SER A 335 -5.44 -1.70 -6.18
C SER A 335 -4.58 -2.88 -5.71
N SER A 336 -4.66 -3.22 -4.43
CA SER A 336 -3.94 -4.38 -3.89
C SER A 336 -4.39 -5.70 -4.53
N GLU A 337 -5.66 -5.76 -4.96
CA GLU A 337 -6.28 -6.90 -5.64
C GLU A 337 -5.99 -6.92 -7.15
N ALA A 338 -5.61 -5.79 -7.73
CA ALA A 338 -5.43 -5.64 -9.19
C ALA A 338 -4.37 -4.59 -9.49
N VAL A 339 -3.14 -5.02 -9.67
CA VAL A 339 -2.05 -4.14 -10.12
C VAL A 339 -2.13 -3.97 -11.63
N GLY A 340 -1.96 -2.73 -12.12
CA GLY A 340 -1.94 -2.45 -13.56
C GLY A 340 -3.32 -2.38 -14.22
N MET A 341 -4.35 -1.90 -13.51
CA MET A 341 -5.68 -1.63 -14.09
C MET A 341 -5.62 -0.59 -15.22
N GLY A 342 -4.68 0.35 -15.15
CA GLY A 342 -4.43 1.36 -16.15
C GLY A 342 -3.33 2.32 -15.72
N GLN A 343 -2.86 3.14 -16.64
CA GLN A 343 -1.86 4.17 -16.35
C GLN A 343 -2.09 5.42 -17.18
N SER A 344 -1.72 6.56 -16.63
CA SER A 344 -1.65 7.84 -17.34
C SER A 344 -0.22 8.36 -17.26
N VAL A 345 0.39 8.64 -18.40
CA VAL A 345 1.75 9.18 -18.50
C VAL A 345 1.68 10.64 -18.91
N SER A 346 2.33 11.52 -18.15
CA SER A 346 2.41 12.94 -18.43
C SER A 346 3.87 13.38 -18.51
N THR A 347 4.16 14.20 -19.53
CA THR A 347 5.47 14.83 -19.77
C THR A 347 5.30 16.29 -20.11
N ALA A 348 6.35 17.09 -20.00
CA ALA A 348 6.30 18.51 -20.36
C ALA A 348 5.86 18.70 -21.82
N GLY A 349 4.87 19.56 -22.04
CA GLY A 349 4.27 19.82 -23.36
C GLY A 349 3.30 18.75 -23.87
N GLY A 350 3.13 17.65 -23.13
CA GLY A 350 2.09 16.64 -23.37
C GLY A 350 0.77 16.97 -22.67
N ALA A 351 -0.32 16.30 -23.09
CA ALA A 351 -1.59 16.40 -22.38
C ALA A 351 -1.48 15.63 -21.04
N ALA A 352 -1.85 16.28 -19.94
CA ALA A 352 -2.11 15.63 -18.67
C ALA A 352 -3.63 15.51 -18.50
N HIS A 353 -4.10 14.42 -17.93
CA HIS A 353 -5.51 14.21 -17.70
C HIS A 353 -5.75 13.68 -16.27
N THR A 354 -6.83 14.13 -15.67
CA THR A 354 -7.34 13.56 -14.42
C THR A 354 -8.24 12.37 -14.75
N ALA A 355 -8.08 11.26 -14.03
CA ALA A 355 -8.93 10.07 -14.10
C ALA A 355 -9.07 9.39 -15.48
N LYS A 356 -8.23 9.72 -16.46
CA LYS A 356 -8.19 9.07 -17.77
C LYS A 356 -6.93 8.21 -17.90
N PHE A 357 -7.12 6.92 -18.24
CA PHE A 357 -6.05 5.91 -18.20
C PHE A 357 -5.99 5.12 -19.51
N THR A 358 -4.77 4.88 -19.97
CA THR A 358 -4.49 3.88 -20.98
C THR A 358 -4.45 2.51 -20.29
N VAL A 359 -4.99 1.49 -20.94
CA VAL A 359 -5.08 0.12 -20.40
C VAL A 359 -4.31 -0.87 -21.23
N GLY A 360 -3.86 -1.95 -20.58
CA GLY A 360 -3.25 -3.10 -21.24
C GLY A 360 -4.29 -4.09 -21.77
N GLU A 361 -3.83 -5.05 -22.56
CA GLU A 361 -4.64 -6.12 -23.17
C GLU A 361 -5.40 -6.99 -22.14
N ASN A 362 -4.90 -7.05 -20.91
CA ASN A 362 -5.50 -7.83 -19.83
C ASN A 362 -6.58 -7.06 -19.04
N THR A 363 -6.82 -5.79 -19.36
CA THR A 363 -7.82 -4.96 -18.68
C THR A 363 -9.09 -4.90 -19.51
N LYS A 364 -10.22 -5.17 -18.87
CA LYS A 364 -11.57 -5.08 -19.45
C LYS A 364 -12.46 -4.24 -18.54
N VAL A 365 -13.56 -3.74 -19.10
CA VAL A 365 -14.67 -3.16 -18.34
C VAL A 365 -15.90 -4.03 -18.57
N ILE A 366 -16.44 -4.58 -17.48
CA ILE A 366 -17.54 -5.57 -17.53
C ILE A 366 -18.78 -4.97 -16.87
N THR A 367 -19.89 -4.92 -17.60
CA THR A 367 -21.19 -4.47 -17.11
C THR A 367 -21.70 -5.39 -16.00
N ASP A 368 -22.68 -4.94 -15.21
CA ASP A 368 -23.25 -5.75 -14.13
C ASP A 368 -24.03 -6.96 -14.64
N ASP A 369 -24.50 -6.94 -15.89
CA ASP A 369 -25.13 -8.08 -16.57
C ASP A 369 -24.14 -9.02 -17.26
N GLY A 370 -22.83 -8.80 -17.10
CA GLY A 370 -21.78 -9.72 -17.54
C GLY A 370 -21.39 -9.59 -19.02
N ARG A 371 -21.47 -8.40 -19.61
CA ARG A 371 -21.00 -8.11 -20.98
C ARG A 371 -19.76 -7.21 -20.91
N GLU A 372 -18.88 -7.27 -21.90
CA GLU A 372 -17.79 -6.31 -22.07
C GLU A 372 -18.34 -4.98 -22.61
N VAL A 373 -18.00 -3.87 -21.96
CA VAL A 373 -18.37 -2.52 -22.40
C VAL A 373 -17.66 -2.20 -23.72
N GLN A 374 -18.44 -1.77 -24.71
CA GLN A 374 -17.88 -1.39 -26.00
C GLN A 374 -17.32 0.03 -25.98
N PRO A 375 -16.13 0.27 -26.58
CA PRO A 375 -15.55 1.60 -26.67
C PRO A 375 -16.51 2.62 -27.29
N GLY A 376 -16.65 3.79 -26.65
CA GLY A 376 -17.51 4.87 -27.09
C GLY A 376 -19.01 4.66 -26.89
N SER A 377 -19.44 3.57 -26.25
CA SER A 377 -20.87 3.29 -25.99
C SER A 377 -21.48 4.19 -24.91
N GLY A 378 -20.64 4.77 -24.03
CA GLY A 378 -21.10 5.49 -22.85
C GLY A 378 -21.64 4.59 -21.73
N GLU A 379 -21.66 3.24 -21.92
CA GLU A 379 -22.01 2.31 -20.87
C GLU A 379 -20.95 2.31 -19.77
N THR A 380 -21.39 2.06 -18.55
CA THR A 380 -20.52 1.91 -17.39
C THR A 380 -20.36 0.44 -17.01
N GLY A 381 -19.20 0.07 -16.48
CA GLY A 381 -18.96 -1.26 -15.97
C GLY A 381 -17.85 -1.28 -14.93
N ARG A 382 -17.62 -2.43 -14.34
CA ARG A 382 -16.55 -2.67 -13.37
C ARG A 382 -15.24 -2.99 -14.11
N VAL A 383 -14.16 -2.36 -13.67
CA VAL A 383 -12.82 -2.65 -14.20
C VAL A 383 -12.38 -4.03 -13.73
N ALA A 384 -11.93 -4.85 -14.67
CA ALA A 384 -11.49 -6.23 -14.48
C ALA A 384 -10.08 -6.39 -15.05
N VAL A 385 -9.18 -7.01 -14.30
CA VAL A 385 -7.80 -7.27 -14.73
C VAL A 385 -7.52 -8.76 -14.75
N GLY A 386 -7.09 -9.25 -15.90
CA GLY A 386 -6.64 -10.63 -16.12
C GLY A 386 -5.12 -10.80 -15.94
N GLY A 387 -4.59 -11.94 -16.39
CA GLY A 387 -3.16 -12.26 -16.27
C GLY A 387 -2.76 -12.72 -14.87
N TRP A 388 -1.59 -12.29 -14.39
CA TRP A 388 -1.12 -12.62 -13.04
C TRP A 388 -1.86 -11.80 -11.99
N GLN A 389 -2.47 -12.50 -11.04
CA GLN A 389 -3.39 -11.92 -10.07
C GLN A 389 -3.22 -12.58 -8.70
N PRO A 390 -3.64 -11.90 -7.61
CA PRO A 390 -3.72 -12.55 -6.30
C PRO A 390 -4.55 -13.83 -6.37
N ILE A 391 -4.19 -14.81 -5.56
CA ILE A 391 -4.96 -16.06 -5.50
C ILE A 391 -6.30 -15.90 -4.75
N GLY A 392 -6.43 -14.86 -3.93
CA GLY A 392 -7.65 -14.55 -3.18
C GLY A 392 -7.36 -13.72 -1.95
N TYR A 393 -8.34 -13.66 -1.05
CA TYR A 393 -8.20 -13.13 0.30
C TYR A 393 -7.95 -14.26 1.29
N TYR A 394 -7.02 -14.05 2.20
CA TYR A 394 -6.69 -15.02 3.23
C TYR A 394 -7.88 -15.27 4.16
N LYS A 395 -8.25 -16.55 4.35
CA LYS A 395 -9.40 -16.99 5.14
C LYS A 395 -10.77 -16.37 4.76
N ASP A 396 -10.91 -15.85 3.53
CA ASP A 396 -12.19 -15.30 3.06
C ASP A 396 -12.52 -15.83 1.65
N PRO A 397 -12.98 -17.09 1.54
CA PRO A 397 -13.30 -17.70 0.25
C PRO A 397 -14.52 -17.05 -0.42
N GLU A 398 -15.49 -16.56 0.35
CA GLU A 398 -16.68 -15.92 -0.18
C GLU A 398 -16.33 -14.59 -0.88
N LYS A 399 -15.59 -13.73 -0.20
CA LYS A 399 -15.13 -12.47 -0.80
C LYS A 399 -14.16 -12.72 -1.93
N SER A 400 -13.31 -13.75 -1.83
CA SER A 400 -12.42 -14.16 -2.93
C SER A 400 -13.20 -14.51 -4.18
N ALA A 401 -14.24 -15.35 -4.07
CA ALA A 401 -15.10 -15.71 -5.20
C ALA A 401 -15.86 -14.51 -5.80
N ALA A 402 -16.25 -13.54 -4.97
CA ALA A 402 -16.93 -12.33 -5.42
C ALA A 402 -16.00 -11.33 -6.13
N THR A 403 -14.69 -11.35 -5.80
CA THR A 403 -13.71 -10.40 -6.35
C THR A 403 -12.95 -11.00 -7.53
N PHE A 404 -12.57 -12.28 -7.45
CA PHE A 404 -11.81 -12.97 -8.50
C PHE A 404 -12.74 -13.87 -9.31
N ILE A 405 -13.37 -13.28 -10.31
CA ILE A 405 -14.41 -13.93 -11.11
C ILE A 405 -13.84 -14.63 -12.35
N THR A 406 -14.62 -15.53 -12.93
CA THR A 406 -14.36 -16.07 -14.27
C THR A 406 -15.26 -15.38 -15.28
N PHE A 407 -14.65 -14.77 -16.30
CA PHE A 407 -15.34 -14.16 -17.42
C PHE A 407 -14.76 -14.71 -18.72
N GLU A 408 -15.61 -15.22 -19.63
CA GLU A 408 -15.19 -15.85 -20.90
C GLU A 408 -14.10 -16.94 -20.74
N GLY A 409 -14.20 -17.73 -19.67
CA GLY A 409 -13.27 -18.83 -19.37
C GLY A 409 -11.91 -18.39 -18.80
N LYS A 410 -11.68 -17.10 -18.57
CA LYS A 410 -10.47 -16.54 -17.96
C LYS A 410 -10.78 -15.95 -16.58
N ARG A 411 -9.79 -16.00 -15.70
CA ARG A 411 -9.90 -15.42 -14.36
C ARG A 411 -9.55 -13.94 -14.39
N TYR A 412 -10.35 -13.11 -13.72
CA TYR A 412 -10.16 -11.68 -13.57
C TYR A 412 -10.31 -11.25 -12.11
N SER A 413 -9.49 -10.29 -11.70
CA SER A 413 -9.70 -9.53 -10.47
C SER A 413 -10.60 -8.33 -10.75
N VAL A 414 -11.67 -8.17 -9.97
CA VAL A 414 -12.67 -7.11 -10.12
C VAL A 414 -12.87 -6.43 -8.76
N PRO A 415 -12.00 -5.46 -8.39
CA PRO A 415 -12.01 -4.83 -7.06
C PRO A 415 -13.24 -3.97 -6.76
N GLY A 416 -14.02 -3.62 -7.80
CA GLY A 416 -15.24 -2.83 -7.68
C GLY A 416 -15.09 -1.36 -8.09
N ASP A 417 -14.07 -1.04 -8.86
CA ASP A 417 -13.89 0.27 -9.49
C ASP A 417 -14.70 0.31 -10.79
N TYR A 418 -15.47 1.39 -11.02
CA TYR A 418 -16.30 1.59 -12.20
C TYR A 418 -15.65 2.58 -13.18
N ALA A 419 -15.80 2.29 -14.46
CA ALA A 419 -15.28 3.13 -15.55
C ALA A 419 -16.21 3.12 -16.77
N THR A 420 -16.02 4.12 -17.64
CA THR A 420 -16.44 4.08 -19.05
C THR A 420 -15.24 3.75 -19.93
N VAL A 421 -15.50 3.23 -21.13
CA VAL A 421 -14.48 3.04 -22.16
C VAL A 421 -14.70 4.07 -23.25
N GLU A 422 -13.73 4.94 -23.44
CA GLU A 422 -13.77 5.99 -24.45
C GLU A 422 -13.64 5.41 -25.87
N ALA A 423 -13.98 6.18 -26.91
CA ALA A 423 -13.90 5.73 -28.29
C ALA A 423 -12.46 5.39 -28.73
N ASP A 424 -11.45 5.95 -28.07
CA ASP A 424 -10.03 5.68 -28.28
C ASP A 424 -9.50 4.46 -27.46
N GLY A 425 -10.39 3.78 -26.71
CA GLY A 425 -10.06 2.63 -25.87
C GLY A 425 -9.48 2.99 -24.50
N THR A 426 -9.30 4.27 -24.17
CA THR A 426 -8.90 4.66 -22.83
C THR A 426 -10.05 4.53 -21.84
N LEU A 427 -9.73 4.37 -20.56
CA LEU A 427 -10.73 4.37 -19.48
C LEU A 427 -10.88 5.74 -18.85
N THR A 428 -12.12 6.16 -18.61
CA THR A 428 -12.43 7.24 -17.67
C THR A 428 -12.94 6.61 -16.38
N LEU A 429 -12.14 6.75 -15.30
CA LEU A 429 -12.47 6.22 -13.98
C LEU A 429 -13.58 7.05 -13.33
N LEU A 430 -14.64 6.39 -12.92
CA LEU A 430 -15.80 7.00 -12.26
C LEU A 430 -15.71 6.92 -10.72
N GLY A 431 -14.87 6.01 -10.19
CA GLY A 431 -14.67 5.75 -8.78
C GLY A 431 -15.12 4.35 -8.37
N ARG A 432 -15.00 4.05 -7.08
CA ARG A 432 -15.53 2.79 -6.55
C ARG A 432 -17.04 2.84 -6.46
N GLY A 433 -17.68 1.77 -6.87
CA GLY A 433 -19.11 1.59 -6.71
C GLY A 433 -19.53 1.47 -5.25
N SER A 434 -18.62 1.13 -4.36
CA SER A 434 -18.73 1.33 -2.93
C SER A 434 -18.12 2.70 -2.58
N VAL A 435 -18.78 3.42 -1.72
CA VAL A 435 -18.53 4.79 -1.26
C VAL A 435 -17.25 4.95 -0.41
N CYS A 436 -16.11 4.45 -0.88
CA CYS A 436 -14.85 4.60 -0.18
C CYS A 436 -14.47 6.08 -0.07
N ILE A 437 -14.10 6.51 1.14
CA ILE A 437 -13.66 7.89 1.43
C ILE A 437 -12.14 7.93 1.36
N ASN A 438 -11.60 8.77 0.48
CA ASN A 438 -10.16 8.94 0.34
C ASN A 438 -9.70 10.17 1.14
N THR A 439 -9.24 9.93 2.36
CA THR A 439 -8.84 10.99 3.29
C THR A 439 -7.34 10.98 3.58
N GLY A 440 -6.62 12.00 3.11
CA GLY A 440 -5.19 12.15 3.35
C GLY A 440 -4.33 10.98 2.85
N GLY A 441 -4.73 10.36 1.73
CA GLY A 441 -4.05 9.18 1.17
C GLY A 441 -4.46 7.84 1.78
N GLU A 442 -5.29 7.85 2.81
CA GLU A 442 -5.85 6.64 3.42
C GLU A 442 -7.23 6.35 2.85
N LYS A 443 -7.51 5.07 2.59
CA LYS A 443 -8.83 4.60 2.21
C LYS A 443 -9.60 4.24 3.47
N VAL A 444 -10.73 4.91 3.68
CA VAL A 444 -11.64 4.63 4.78
C VAL A 444 -12.96 4.16 4.22
N TYR A 445 -13.40 3.03 4.69
CA TYR A 445 -14.68 2.48 4.25
C TYR A 445 -15.76 2.93 5.20
N PRO A 446 -16.84 3.52 4.67
CA PRO A 446 -17.94 4.02 5.49
C PRO A 446 -18.43 3.00 6.51
N GLU A 447 -18.60 1.75 6.10
CA GLU A 447 -19.18 0.69 6.92
C GLU A 447 -18.40 0.46 8.22
N GLU A 448 -17.07 0.51 8.22
CA GLU A 448 -16.30 0.31 9.45
C GLU A 448 -16.48 1.46 10.45
N VAL A 449 -16.64 2.68 9.93
CA VAL A 449 -16.90 3.87 10.76
C VAL A 449 -18.34 3.84 11.27
N GLU A 450 -19.29 3.49 10.40
CA GLU A 450 -20.72 3.39 10.70
C GLU A 450 -21.02 2.35 11.78
N GLU A 451 -20.36 1.18 11.73
CA GLU A 451 -20.51 0.14 12.76
C GLU A 451 -20.10 0.67 14.13
N VAL A 452 -19.00 1.38 14.21
CA VAL A 452 -18.54 1.96 15.47
C VAL A 452 -19.46 3.10 15.92
N LEU A 453 -19.90 3.97 15.00
CA LEU A 453 -20.84 5.05 15.31
C LEU A 453 -22.15 4.50 15.93
N LYS A 454 -22.68 3.41 15.39
CA LYS A 454 -23.92 2.76 15.88
C LYS A 454 -23.76 2.12 17.26
N THR A 455 -22.52 1.92 17.75
CA THR A 455 -22.31 1.44 19.12
C THR A 455 -22.36 2.57 20.16
N PHE A 456 -22.48 3.83 19.74
CA PHE A 456 -22.62 4.95 20.63
C PHE A 456 -24.06 5.08 21.13
N GLU A 457 -24.26 5.21 22.43
CA GLU A 457 -25.56 5.06 23.13
C GLU A 457 -26.69 5.90 22.53
N THR A 458 -26.39 7.11 22.05
CA THR A 458 -27.40 8.04 21.53
C THR A 458 -27.59 7.94 20.00
N VAL A 459 -26.83 7.11 19.30
CA VAL A 459 -26.91 6.95 17.84
C VAL A 459 -27.83 5.78 17.49
N ALA A 460 -28.94 6.06 16.86
CA ALA A 460 -29.88 5.05 16.37
C ALA A 460 -29.42 4.46 15.02
N ASP A 461 -28.95 5.30 14.10
CA ASP A 461 -28.37 4.90 12.82
C ASP A 461 -27.31 5.91 12.37
N ALA A 462 -26.36 5.47 11.54
CA ALA A 462 -25.27 6.30 11.07
C ALA A 462 -24.82 5.95 9.67
N VAL A 463 -24.35 6.97 8.94
CA VAL A 463 -23.68 6.84 7.65
C VAL A 463 -22.45 7.73 7.65
N ALA A 464 -21.33 7.24 7.12
CA ALA A 464 -20.13 8.02 6.91
C ALA A 464 -19.98 8.39 5.44
N VAL A 465 -19.72 9.67 5.16
CA VAL A 465 -19.55 10.19 3.79
C VAL A 465 -18.27 11.03 3.69
N GLY A 466 -17.64 11.00 2.52
CA GLY A 466 -16.52 11.89 2.21
C GLY A 466 -17.04 13.23 1.69
N VAL A 467 -16.82 14.32 2.45
CA VAL A 467 -17.10 15.69 1.99
C VAL A 467 -15.80 16.30 1.49
N PRO A 468 -15.81 17.05 0.37
CA PRO A 468 -14.61 17.69 -0.16
C PRO A 468 -13.88 18.52 0.90
N ASP A 469 -12.57 18.37 0.99
CA ASP A 469 -11.70 19.03 1.98
C ASP A 469 -10.37 19.39 1.34
N GLU A 470 -9.94 20.64 1.49
CA GLU A 470 -8.71 21.13 0.86
C GLU A 470 -7.43 20.42 1.32
N LYS A 471 -7.41 19.96 2.57
CA LYS A 471 -6.23 19.33 3.17
C LYS A 471 -6.18 17.82 2.93
N PHE A 472 -7.34 17.17 2.98
CA PHE A 472 -7.42 15.71 2.99
C PHE A 472 -7.97 15.13 1.69
N GLY A 473 -8.33 15.97 0.70
CA GLY A 473 -9.09 15.57 -0.49
C GLY A 473 -10.56 15.34 -0.13
N GLU A 474 -10.83 14.43 0.80
CA GLU A 474 -12.13 14.26 1.45
C GLU A 474 -11.97 14.22 2.97
N ALA A 475 -12.85 14.91 3.69
CA ALA A 475 -13.01 14.77 5.13
C ALA A 475 -14.14 13.79 5.44
N ILE A 476 -13.88 12.84 6.33
CA ILE A 476 -14.92 11.93 6.82
C ILE A 476 -15.92 12.75 7.62
N THR A 477 -17.17 12.72 7.19
CA THR A 477 -18.30 13.36 7.87
C THR A 477 -19.32 12.27 8.23
N ALA A 478 -19.60 12.13 9.52
CA ALA A 478 -20.67 11.24 9.98
C ALA A 478 -22.01 11.95 9.89
N VAL A 479 -22.99 11.27 9.32
CA VAL A 479 -24.41 11.66 9.35
C VAL A 479 -25.11 10.69 10.28
N VAL A 480 -25.66 11.19 11.37
CA VAL A 480 -26.26 10.33 12.42
C VAL A 480 -27.75 10.63 12.62
N GLU A 481 -28.51 9.57 12.74
CA GLU A 481 -29.88 9.59 13.25
C GLU A 481 -29.80 9.28 14.74
N LEU A 482 -30.32 10.18 15.58
CA LEU A 482 -30.24 10.02 17.02
C LEU A 482 -31.44 9.25 17.57
N SER A 483 -31.23 8.59 18.70
CA SER A 483 -32.32 7.99 19.47
C SER A 483 -33.34 9.05 19.92
N PRO A 484 -34.64 8.72 20.02
CA PRO A 484 -35.65 9.70 20.40
C PRO A 484 -35.34 10.43 21.71
N GLY A 485 -35.27 11.76 21.64
CA GLY A 485 -34.99 12.63 22.80
C GLY A 485 -33.51 12.79 23.16
N ALA A 486 -32.61 12.25 22.36
CA ALA A 486 -31.17 12.45 22.56
C ALA A 486 -30.68 13.73 21.87
N ASP A 487 -29.71 14.39 22.48
CA ASP A 487 -29.01 15.53 21.90
C ASP A 487 -27.72 15.09 21.18
N LEU A 488 -27.33 15.84 20.14
CA LEU A 488 -26.10 15.59 19.39
C LEU A 488 -24.88 16.08 20.18
N ASP A 489 -24.03 15.15 20.59
CA ASP A 489 -22.70 15.45 21.13
C ASP A 489 -21.62 15.04 20.11
N GLU A 490 -21.32 15.96 19.18
CA GLU A 490 -20.30 15.74 18.13
C GLU A 490 -18.95 15.32 18.71
N ALA A 491 -18.51 15.99 19.81
CA ALA A 491 -17.19 15.74 20.39
C ALA A 491 -17.10 14.35 21.03
N ALA A 492 -18.13 13.92 21.75
CA ALA A 492 -18.19 12.61 22.38
C ALA A 492 -18.25 11.48 21.32
N ILE A 493 -19.03 11.66 20.25
CA ILE A 493 -19.14 10.70 19.16
C ILE A 493 -17.77 10.55 18.44
N ILE A 494 -17.09 11.65 18.12
CA ILE A 494 -15.75 11.61 17.52
C ILE A 494 -14.75 10.92 18.45
N ALA A 495 -14.79 11.23 19.75
CA ALA A 495 -13.92 10.59 20.74
C ALA A 495 -14.18 9.08 20.86
N HIS A 496 -15.44 8.65 20.81
CA HIS A 496 -15.83 7.25 20.82
C HIS A 496 -15.22 6.50 19.62
N VAL A 497 -15.33 7.06 18.40
CA VAL A 497 -14.73 6.45 17.20
C VAL A 497 -13.20 6.38 17.31
N LYS A 498 -12.55 7.45 17.80
CA LYS A 498 -11.09 7.46 18.04
C LYS A 498 -10.63 6.44 19.09
N GLY A 499 -11.49 6.09 20.02
CA GLY A 499 -11.21 5.06 21.03
C GLY A 499 -11.33 3.62 20.50
N LYS A 500 -11.94 3.45 19.33
CA LYS A 500 -12.22 2.13 18.72
C LYS A 500 -11.47 1.90 17.41
N LEU A 501 -11.22 2.96 16.64
CA LEU A 501 -10.54 2.92 15.35
C LEU A 501 -9.34 3.87 15.34
N ALA A 502 -8.45 3.64 14.38
CA ALA A 502 -7.31 4.52 14.15
C ALA A 502 -7.78 5.98 13.89
N ALA A 503 -7.05 6.95 14.42
CA ALA A 503 -7.46 8.36 14.47
C ALA A 503 -7.79 8.98 13.10
N TYR A 504 -7.18 8.50 12.02
CA TYR A 504 -7.47 8.99 10.65
C TYR A 504 -8.84 8.54 10.14
N LYS A 505 -9.41 7.44 10.67
CA LYS A 505 -10.74 6.92 10.35
C LYS A 505 -11.87 7.66 11.07
N ALA A 506 -11.54 8.42 12.11
CA ALA A 506 -12.54 9.15 12.88
C ALA A 506 -13.10 10.33 12.07
N PRO A 507 -14.42 10.58 12.15
CA PRO A 507 -15.05 11.72 11.49
C PRO A 507 -14.41 13.04 11.92
N LYS A 508 -14.34 14.00 11.00
CA LYS A 508 -13.97 15.40 11.30
C LYS A 508 -15.18 16.21 11.76
N ARG A 509 -16.36 15.81 11.30
CA ARG A 509 -17.66 16.42 11.63
C ARG A 509 -18.70 15.33 11.85
N VAL A 510 -19.65 15.62 12.73
CA VAL A 510 -20.85 14.80 12.94
C VAL A 510 -22.07 15.69 12.75
N LEU A 511 -22.96 15.29 11.85
CA LEU A 511 -24.19 16.01 11.52
C LEU A 511 -25.39 15.16 11.90
N GLY A 512 -26.31 15.76 12.66
CA GLY A 512 -27.60 15.11 12.97
C GLY A 512 -28.58 15.24 11.82
N ILE A 513 -29.34 14.17 11.56
CA ILE A 513 -30.43 14.15 10.59
C ILE A 513 -31.65 13.45 11.20
N ASP A 514 -32.86 13.86 10.81
CA ASP A 514 -34.07 13.24 11.33
C ASP A 514 -34.22 11.75 10.95
N THR A 515 -33.77 11.40 9.73
CA THR A 515 -33.71 10.01 9.29
C THR A 515 -32.67 9.82 8.18
N ILE A 516 -31.91 8.74 8.26
CA ILE A 516 -31.00 8.28 7.19
C ILE A 516 -31.78 7.94 5.93
N GLY A 517 -33.04 7.50 6.05
CA GLY A 517 -33.92 7.21 4.93
C GLY A 517 -33.44 5.99 4.12
N ARG A 518 -33.20 4.88 4.82
CA ARG A 518 -32.85 3.61 4.16
C ARG A 518 -34.01 3.10 3.30
N ALA A 519 -33.69 2.54 2.15
CA ALA A 519 -34.65 1.81 1.33
C ALA A 519 -35.18 0.56 2.07
N PRO A 520 -36.33 -0.02 1.66
CA PRO A 520 -36.89 -1.20 2.32
C PRO A 520 -35.96 -2.42 2.36
N ASN A 521 -34.98 -2.48 1.45
CA ASN A 521 -33.93 -3.49 1.41
C ASN A 521 -32.70 -3.12 2.26
N GLY A 522 -32.76 -2.08 3.11
CA GLY A 522 -31.70 -1.59 3.97
C GLY A 522 -30.64 -0.74 3.26
N LYS A 523 -30.71 -0.57 1.94
CA LYS A 523 -29.71 0.20 1.18
C LYS A 523 -29.82 1.69 1.48
N VAL A 524 -28.62 2.31 1.55
CA VAL A 524 -28.42 3.75 1.76
C VAL A 524 -28.19 4.44 0.42
N ASP A 525 -28.80 5.61 0.25
CA ASP A 525 -28.46 6.53 -0.83
C ASP A 525 -27.31 7.44 -0.38
N TYR A 526 -26.07 6.94 -0.51
CA TYR A 526 -24.86 7.67 -0.16
C TYR A 526 -24.68 8.94 -0.97
N LYS A 527 -25.12 8.96 -2.22
CA LYS A 527 -25.01 10.15 -3.08
C LYS A 527 -25.84 11.31 -2.54
N ARG A 528 -27.09 11.01 -2.12
CA ARG A 528 -27.98 11.99 -1.48
C ARG A 528 -27.37 12.51 -0.18
N LEU A 529 -26.90 11.61 0.70
CA LEU A 529 -26.36 12.00 1.99
C LEU A 529 -25.04 12.76 1.88
N LYS A 530 -24.17 12.39 0.93
CA LYS A 530 -22.94 13.13 0.64
C LYS A 530 -23.23 14.55 0.15
N GLY A 531 -24.19 14.72 -0.76
CA GLY A 531 -24.62 16.04 -1.22
C GLY A 531 -25.18 16.89 -0.08
N TRP A 532 -26.09 16.32 0.71
CA TRP A 532 -26.65 17.01 1.88
C TRP A 532 -25.57 17.39 2.90
N ALA A 533 -24.64 16.48 3.24
CA ALA A 533 -23.57 16.76 4.19
C ALA A 533 -22.63 17.88 3.69
N ALA A 534 -22.34 17.89 2.38
CA ALA A 534 -21.51 18.94 1.78
C ALA A 534 -22.18 20.34 1.91
N GLU A 535 -23.50 20.43 1.74
CA GLU A 535 -24.28 21.67 1.94
C GLU A 535 -24.28 22.15 3.40
N GLN A 536 -24.21 21.23 4.37
CA GLN A 536 -24.19 21.58 5.80
C GLN A 536 -22.79 22.01 6.28
N VAL A 537 -21.73 21.54 5.63
CA VAL A 537 -20.34 21.82 6.03
C VAL A 537 -19.77 23.03 5.29
N GLY A 538 -20.23 23.30 4.05
CA GLY A 538 -19.82 24.45 3.22
C GLY A 538 -20.51 25.69 3.65
#